data_087d828a50aadec4878a4bec9da56adb
#
_entry.id   087d828a50aadec4878a4bec9da56adb
#
_cell.length_a   1.000
_cell.length_b   1.000
_cell.length_c   1.000
_cell.angle_alpha   90.00
_cell.angle_beta   90.00
_cell.angle_gamma   90.00
#
_symmetry.space_group_name_H-M   'P 1'
#
loop_
_entity.id
_entity.type
_entity.pdbx_description
1 polymer ?
#
loop_
_entity_poly.entity_id
_entity_poly.type
_entity_poly.pdbx_seq_one_letter_code
_entity_poly.pdbx_strand_id
1 'polypeptide(L)'
;VKKINVADLFCGGGGTSQGLIRAARALGVAVDLLAVNHWPVAVQTHARNHPRARHLCADLGSVDPSKAMDGRQLDLLVASPECTHHSIARGGRPCSDQSRASAWHVVHWAERLEPREILVENVREFETWGPLTKKGRPNKRLRGKTFLAWVAALRSLGYTVDWKVLNAADFGDATSRRRLFVRASRRGVIQWPAAEYAGRWRGAHEIIDWSLKGESIFRRQRPLKPNTLRRIEAGLKKFGGEKFVVLLRGTDSGQEGSWSRSVDEPLPVISAGGVHAGLCEPFLVEYHGNKNDCVERVRSVDAPLPVQTTENRFGLCQPFITKYYGAGAGVKSVAEPLDTVTARDRFGLVEPGRMDIFFRMLQPHELAAAMGFDEGYVFYGTKSDQVRQIGNAVAVRTAAALCGEILQGML
;
A
#
# COMPACT_ATOMS: atom_id res chain seq x y z
N VAL A 1 -10.16 -31.61 -16.38
CA VAL A 1 -9.54 -30.35 -15.89
C VAL A 1 -8.21 -30.73 -15.24
N LYS A 2 -7.09 -30.15 -15.70
CA LYS A 2 -5.78 -30.38 -15.10
C LYS A 2 -5.79 -29.86 -13.66
N LYS A 3 -5.33 -30.67 -12.71
CA LYS A 3 -5.25 -30.34 -11.29
C LYS A 3 -3.79 -30.07 -10.92
N ILE A 4 -3.52 -29.01 -10.18
CA ILE A 4 -2.19 -28.59 -9.75
C ILE A 4 -2.19 -28.49 -8.22
N ASN A 5 -1.21 -29.12 -7.58
CA ASN A 5 -1.00 -29.09 -6.14
C ASN A 5 -0.07 -27.93 -5.77
N VAL A 6 -0.52 -27.07 -4.90
CA VAL A 6 0.18 -25.83 -4.51
C VAL A 6 0.33 -25.75 -3.00
N ALA A 7 1.50 -25.33 -2.53
CA ALA A 7 1.71 -24.95 -1.14
C ALA A 7 2.01 -23.44 -1.08
N ASP A 8 1.25 -22.69 -0.27
CA ASP A 8 1.48 -21.27 0.03
C ASP A 8 2.02 -21.13 1.44
N LEU A 9 3.33 -20.92 1.53
CA LEU A 9 4.03 -20.75 2.80
C LEU A 9 4.06 -19.28 3.20
N PHE A 10 3.80 -19.01 4.48
CA PHE A 10 3.61 -17.66 5.01
C PHE A 10 2.43 -16.95 4.34
N CYS A 11 1.35 -17.68 4.03
CA CYS A 11 0.22 -17.23 3.21
C CYS A 11 -0.45 -15.92 3.68
N GLY A 12 -0.27 -15.53 4.95
CA GLY A 12 -0.85 -14.31 5.53
C GLY A 12 -2.36 -14.24 5.31
N GLY A 13 -2.85 -13.08 4.92
CA GLY A 13 -4.26 -12.85 4.58
C GLY A 13 -4.66 -13.33 3.18
N GLY A 14 -3.79 -14.05 2.43
CA GLY A 14 -4.14 -14.74 1.20
C GLY A 14 -3.95 -13.96 -0.11
N GLY A 15 -3.10 -12.92 -0.14
CA GLY A 15 -2.89 -12.14 -1.37
C GLY A 15 -2.37 -12.97 -2.55
N THR A 16 -1.35 -13.82 -2.32
CA THR A 16 -0.82 -14.72 -3.34
C THR A 16 -1.84 -15.78 -3.73
N SER A 17 -2.48 -16.41 -2.74
CA SER A 17 -3.53 -17.42 -2.97
C SER A 17 -4.70 -16.86 -3.78
N GLN A 18 -5.15 -15.62 -3.49
CA GLN A 18 -6.23 -14.98 -4.26
C GLN A 18 -5.81 -14.74 -5.72
N GLY A 19 -4.58 -14.27 -5.95
CA GLY A 19 -4.02 -14.10 -7.29
C GLY A 19 -3.89 -15.42 -8.04
N LEU A 20 -3.38 -16.45 -7.38
CA LEU A 20 -3.28 -17.81 -7.92
C LEU A 20 -4.65 -18.36 -8.37
N ILE A 21 -5.66 -18.26 -7.49
CA ILE A 21 -7.01 -18.77 -7.80
C ILE A 21 -7.64 -18.00 -8.97
N ARG A 22 -7.41 -16.66 -9.07
CA ARG A 22 -7.85 -15.88 -10.23
C ARG A 22 -7.20 -16.39 -11.53
N ALA A 23 -5.87 -16.55 -11.52
CA ALA A 23 -5.12 -17.04 -12.68
C ALA A 23 -5.57 -18.44 -13.09
N ALA A 24 -5.70 -19.36 -12.12
CA ALA A 24 -6.13 -20.72 -12.36
C ALA A 24 -7.55 -20.78 -12.95
N ARG A 25 -8.49 -19.96 -12.43
CA ARG A 25 -9.85 -19.86 -12.99
C ARG A 25 -9.84 -19.39 -14.43
N ALA A 26 -9.03 -18.36 -14.75
CA ALA A 26 -8.92 -17.84 -16.12
C ALA A 26 -8.37 -18.88 -17.10
N LEU A 27 -7.51 -19.80 -16.63
CA LEU A 27 -6.91 -20.86 -17.43
C LEU A 27 -7.67 -22.20 -17.40
N GLY A 28 -8.79 -22.27 -16.68
CA GLY A 28 -9.54 -23.52 -16.52
C GLY A 28 -8.79 -24.61 -15.74
N VAL A 29 -7.89 -24.25 -14.83
CA VAL A 29 -7.08 -25.15 -14.01
C VAL A 29 -7.67 -25.30 -12.62
N ALA A 30 -7.74 -26.53 -12.11
CA ALA A 30 -8.10 -26.80 -10.73
C ALA A 30 -6.86 -26.72 -9.82
N VAL A 31 -7.01 -26.10 -8.65
CA VAL A 31 -5.93 -25.94 -7.66
C VAL A 31 -6.29 -26.69 -6.38
N ASP A 32 -5.38 -27.55 -5.92
CA ASP A 32 -5.39 -28.14 -4.58
C ASP A 32 -4.37 -27.33 -3.75
N LEU A 33 -4.86 -26.49 -2.85
CA LEU A 33 -4.05 -25.51 -2.13
C LEU A 33 -3.86 -25.94 -0.67
N LEU A 34 -2.60 -26.00 -0.24
CA LEU A 34 -2.21 -26.02 1.17
C LEU A 34 -1.72 -24.62 1.54
N ALA A 35 -2.31 -23.99 2.54
CA ALA A 35 -1.93 -22.69 3.07
C ALA A 35 -1.37 -22.83 4.49
N VAL A 36 -0.16 -22.33 4.73
CA VAL A 36 0.53 -22.44 6.02
C VAL A 36 0.87 -21.05 6.56
N ASN A 37 0.47 -20.78 7.79
CA ASN A 37 0.85 -19.55 8.51
C ASN A 37 0.81 -19.79 10.03
N HIS A 38 1.69 -19.11 10.77
CA HIS A 38 1.73 -19.21 12.24
C HIS A 38 0.72 -18.31 12.96
N TRP A 39 0.15 -17.31 12.27
CA TRP A 39 -0.75 -16.34 12.88
C TRP A 39 -2.23 -16.75 12.73
N PRO A 40 -2.92 -17.14 13.84
CA PRO A 40 -4.28 -17.70 13.76
C PRO A 40 -5.29 -16.78 13.07
N VAL A 41 -5.23 -15.48 13.31
CA VAL A 41 -6.15 -14.50 12.68
C VAL A 41 -5.98 -14.46 11.16
N ALA A 42 -4.76 -14.57 10.66
CA ALA A 42 -4.49 -14.63 9.23
C ALA A 42 -4.99 -15.96 8.62
N VAL A 43 -4.79 -17.07 9.32
CA VAL A 43 -5.33 -18.39 8.90
C VAL A 43 -6.85 -18.36 8.84
N GLN A 44 -7.51 -17.75 9.84
CA GLN A 44 -8.97 -17.59 9.86
C GLN A 44 -9.46 -16.75 8.66
N THR A 45 -8.79 -15.63 8.37
CA THR A 45 -9.05 -14.81 7.18
C THR A 45 -8.91 -15.63 5.90
N HIS A 46 -7.81 -16.36 5.78
CA HIS A 46 -7.53 -17.18 4.60
C HIS A 46 -8.58 -18.27 4.41
N ALA A 47 -8.93 -18.99 5.48
CA ALA A 47 -9.94 -20.07 5.46
C ALA A 47 -11.33 -19.56 5.07
N ARG A 48 -11.71 -18.36 5.52
CA ARG A 48 -13.00 -17.75 5.14
C ARG A 48 -13.10 -17.48 3.64
N ASN A 49 -12.02 -17.00 3.03
CA ASN A 49 -12.02 -16.60 1.62
C ASN A 49 -11.63 -17.75 0.67
N HIS A 50 -10.94 -18.77 1.19
CA HIS A 50 -10.50 -19.95 0.43
C HIS A 50 -10.93 -21.25 1.11
N PRO A 51 -12.25 -21.54 1.23
CA PRO A 51 -12.77 -22.66 2.03
C PRO A 51 -12.41 -24.03 1.45
N ARG A 52 -11.96 -24.11 0.21
CA ARG A 52 -11.51 -25.36 -0.42
C ARG A 52 -10.02 -25.64 -0.18
N ALA A 53 -9.27 -24.69 0.36
CA ALA A 53 -7.86 -24.88 0.69
C ALA A 53 -7.74 -25.64 2.02
N ARG A 54 -6.65 -26.40 2.15
CA ARG A 54 -6.23 -26.98 3.43
C ARG A 54 -5.41 -25.94 4.19
N HIS A 55 -5.62 -25.83 5.50
CA HIS A 55 -4.97 -24.81 6.32
C HIS A 55 -4.18 -25.45 7.45
N LEU A 56 -2.94 -25.00 7.64
CA LEU A 56 -2.11 -25.33 8.79
C LEU A 56 -1.77 -24.03 9.55
N CYS A 57 -2.23 -23.94 10.79
CA CYS A 57 -1.83 -22.87 11.71
C CYS A 57 -0.63 -23.35 12.53
N ALA A 58 0.59 -23.17 11.99
CA ALA A 58 1.82 -23.68 12.59
C ALA A 58 3.03 -22.82 12.20
N ASP A 59 4.07 -22.88 13.04
CA ASP A 59 5.41 -22.42 12.67
C ASP A 59 6.02 -23.39 11.65
N LEU A 60 6.53 -22.87 10.53
CA LEU A 60 7.09 -23.69 9.45
C LEU A 60 8.29 -24.55 9.88
N GLY A 61 9.01 -24.13 10.92
CA GLY A 61 10.09 -24.92 11.50
C GLY A 61 9.60 -26.24 12.14
N SER A 62 8.33 -26.32 12.51
CA SER A 62 7.72 -27.52 13.09
C SER A 62 6.93 -28.38 12.08
N VAL A 63 6.80 -27.93 10.83
CA VAL A 63 6.01 -28.62 9.80
C VAL A 63 6.91 -29.53 8.96
N ASP A 64 6.60 -30.81 8.94
CA ASP A 64 7.19 -31.78 8.00
C ASP A 64 6.51 -31.59 6.63
N PRO A 65 7.26 -31.23 5.57
CA PRO A 65 6.69 -30.96 4.24
C PRO A 65 5.95 -32.19 3.65
N SER A 66 6.50 -33.38 3.80
CA SER A 66 5.94 -34.62 3.22
C SER A 66 4.61 -34.97 3.87
N LYS A 67 4.53 -34.85 5.22
CA LYS A 67 3.28 -35.07 5.97
C LYS A 67 2.25 -33.99 5.64
N ALA A 68 2.67 -32.72 5.54
CA ALA A 68 1.76 -31.61 5.21
C ALA A 68 1.12 -31.77 3.82
N MET A 69 1.83 -32.37 2.87
CA MET A 69 1.32 -32.67 1.54
C MET A 69 0.59 -34.02 1.44
N ASP A 70 0.49 -34.81 2.51
CA ASP A 70 -0.12 -36.15 2.52
C ASP A 70 0.42 -37.04 1.38
N GLY A 71 1.74 -37.01 1.11
CA GLY A 71 2.39 -37.75 0.04
C GLY A 71 2.06 -37.27 -1.38
N ARG A 72 1.32 -36.15 -1.55
CA ARG A 72 1.03 -35.58 -2.88
C ARG A 72 2.25 -34.92 -3.45
N GLN A 73 2.47 -35.09 -4.75
CA GLN A 73 3.50 -34.32 -5.46
C GLN A 73 3.16 -32.84 -5.44
N LEU A 74 4.11 -32.00 -5.08
CA LEU A 74 3.98 -30.55 -5.11
C LEU A 74 4.36 -30.05 -6.51
N ASP A 75 3.46 -29.32 -7.18
CA ASP A 75 3.73 -28.74 -8.49
C ASP A 75 4.28 -27.31 -8.38
N LEU A 76 3.69 -26.48 -7.52
CA LEU A 76 4.08 -25.09 -7.30
C LEU A 76 4.23 -24.80 -5.81
N LEU A 77 5.39 -24.29 -5.42
CA LEU A 77 5.66 -23.74 -4.11
C LEU A 77 5.62 -22.21 -4.19
N VAL A 78 4.71 -21.55 -3.49
CA VAL A 78 4.73 -20.10 -3.30
C VAL A 78 5.06 -19.77 -1.86
N ALA A 79 5.81 -18.69 -1.63
CA ALA A 79 6.22 -18.29 -0.30
C ALA A 79 6.45 -16.80 -0.18
N SER A 80 6.05 -16.22 0.97
CA SER A 80 6.33 -14.82 1.32
C SER A 80 7.01 -14.76 2.69
N PRO A 81 8.30 -15.15 2.79
CA PRO A 81 9.03 -15.20 4.05
C PRO A 81 9.07 -13.85 4.76
N GLU A 82 9.17 -13.84 6.07
CA GLU A 82 9.16 -12.64 6.88
C GLU A 82 10.23 -11.63 6.42
N CYS A 83 9.80 -10.41 6.12
CA CYS A 83 10.66 -9.32 5.63
C CYS A 83 11.08 -8.34 6.72
N THR A 84 10.58 -8.46 7.95
CA THR A 84 10.71 -7.44 9.02
C THR A 84 12.18 -7.11 9.33
N HIS A 85 13.07 -8.08 9.21
CA HIS A 85 14.51 -7.93 9.48
C HIS A 85 15.35 -7.57 8.25
N HIS A 86 14.73 -7.46 7.08
CA HIS A 86 15.35 -6.99 5.83
C HIS A 86 14.93 -5.56 5.49
N SER A 87 13.71 -5.15 5.87
CA SER A 87 13.11 -3.87 5.49
C SER A 87 13.76 -2.64 6.15
N ILE A 88 13.96 -1.59 5.36
CA ILE A 88 14.41 -0.25 5.81
C ILE A 88 13.39 0.39 6.78
N ALA A 89 12.10 0.03 6.69
CA ALA A 89 11.03 0.55 7.54
C ALA A 89 11.25 0.29 9.05
N ARG A 90 12.21 -0.55 9.42
CA ARG A 90 12.60 -0.86 10.79
C ARG A 90 13.29 0.29 11.54
N GLY A 91 13.73 1.35 10.85
CA GLY A 91 14.35 2.51 11.49
C GLY A 91 15.71 2.24 12.15
N GLY A 92 16.50 1.28 11.60
CA GLY A 92 17.87 1.00 12.09
C GLY A 92 17.96 0.15 13.37
N ARG A 93 16.87 -0.43 13.87
CA ARG A 93 16.89 -1.35 15.02
C ARG A 93 17.69 -2.61 14.70
N PRO A 94 18.35 -3.27 15.68
CA PRO A 94 19.11 -4.50 15.47
C PRO A 94 18.28 -5.60 14.82
N CYS A 95 18.89 -6.39 13.92
CA CYS A 95 18.29 -7.54 13.26
C CYS A 95 18.51 -8.82 14.06
N SER A 96 17.64 -9.81 13.86
CA SER A 96 17.81 -11.18 14.34
C SER A 96 18.13 -12.08 13.15
N ASP A 97 19.20 -12.87 13.22
CA ASP A 97 19.54 -13.84 12.19
C ASP A 97 18.50 -14.97 12.11
N GLN A 98 17.91 -15.38 13.23
CA GLN A 98 16.84 -16.37 13.28
C GLN A 98 15.61 -15.91 12.47
N SER A 99 15.14 -14.65 12.68
CA SER A 99 14.00 -14.12 11.92
C SER A 99 14.34 -13.89 10.44
N ARG A 100 15.63 -13.78 10.08
CA ARG A 100 16.11 -13.68 8.70
C ARG A 100 16.27 -15.05 8.04
N ALA A 101 16.30 -16.12 8.84
CA ALA A 101 16.44 -17.49 8.36
C ALA A 101 15.15 -18.08 7.78
N SER A 102 13.99 -17.40 7.93
CA SER A 102 12.69 -17.90 7.45
C SER A 102 12.69 -18.30 5.97
N ALA A 103 13.49 -17.64 5.13
CA ALA A 103 13.62 -17.98 3.71
C ALA A 103 14.26 -19.36 3.46
N TRP A 104 15.02 -19.92 4.42
CA TRP A 104 15.60 -21.27 4.28
C TRP A 104 14.55 -22.38 4.33
N HIS A 105 13.36 -22.12 4.88
CA HIS A 105 12.24 -23.06 4.79
C HIS A 105 11.84 -23.32 3.33
N VAL A 106 12.01 -22.36 2.43
CA VAL A 106 11.75 -22.56 0.99
C VAL A 106 12.71 -23.61 0.43
N VAL A 107 14.00 -23.53 0.76
CA VAL A 107 15.02 -24.50 0.34
C VAL A 107 14.71 -25.89 0.90
N HIS A 108 14.36 -25.96 2.20
CA HIS A 108 13.98 -27.23 2.84
C HIS A 108 12.75 -27.88 2.18
N TRP A 109 11.70 -27.10 1.88
CA TRP A 109 10.52 -27.62 1.18
C TRP A 109 10.86 -28.01 -0.28
N ALA A 110 11.73 -27.25 -0.95
CA ALA A 110 12.20 -27.56 -2.29
C ALA A 110 13.01 -28.86 -2.35
N GLU A 111 13.88 -29.10 -1.36
CA GLU A 111 14.66 -30.33 -1.24
C GLU A 111 13.80 -31.56 -0.97
N ARG A 112 12.77 -31.42 -0.12
CA ARG A 112 11.93 -32.56 0.30
C ARG A 112 10.85 -32.92 -0.70
N LEU A 113 10.31 -31.94 -1.45
CA LEU A 113 9.11 -32.13 -2.30
C LEU A 113 9.36 -31.90 -3.78
N GLU A 114 10.51 -31.36 -4.13
CA GLU A 114 10.96 -31.13 -5.51
C GLU A 114 9.90 -30.50 -6.43
N PRO A 115 9.23 -29.37 -6.01
CA PRO A 115 8.23 -28.73 -6.84
C PRO A 115 8.78 -28.37 -8.23
N ARG A 116 7.92 -28.38 -9.25
CA ARG A 116 8.31 -27.98 -10.60
C ARG A 116 8.68 -26.51 -10.68
N GLU A 117 7.91 -25.68 -9.97
CA GLU A 117 8.05 -24.22 -9.95
C GLU A 117 8.04 -23.69 -8.52
N ILE A 118 8.80 -22.64 -8.29
CA ILE A 118 8.83 -21.91 -7.01
C ILE A 118 8.68 -20.43 -7.32
N LEU A 119 7.84 -19.75 -6.52
CA LEU A 119 7.68 -18.29 -6.53
C LEU A 119 7.87 -17.76 -5.11
N VAL A 120 8.83 -16.88 -4.91
CA VAL A 120 9.08 -16.25 -3.61
C VAL A 120 8.91 -14.74 -3.73
N GLU A 121 8.17 -14.13 -2.80
CA GLU A 121 8.07 -12.68 -2.67
C GLU A 121 8.83 -12.19 -1.44
N ASN A 122 9.47 -11.03 -1.55
CA ASN A 122 10.05 -10.33 -0.41
C ASN A 122 10.20 -8.82 -0.71
N VAL A 123 10.70 -8.06 0.28
CA VAL A 123 11.11 -6.68 0.05
C VAL A 123 12.37 -6.62 -0.81
N ARG A 124 12.55 -5.52 -1.57
CA ARG A 124 13.74 -5.33 -2.43
C ARG A 124 15.05 -5.53 -1.68
N GLU A 125 15.11 -5.13 -0.42
CA GLU A 125 16.29 -5.24 0.42
C GLU A 125 16.73 -6.68 0.71
N PHE A 126 15.89 -7.68 0.41
CA PHE A 126 16.26 -9.09 0.50
C PHE A 126 17.44 -9.45 -0.39
N GLU A 127 17.63 -8.82 -1.56
CA GLU A 127 18.84 -8.97 -2.40
C GLU A 127 20.12 -8.59 -1.65
N THR A 128 20.00 -7.76 -0.63
CA THR A 128 21.14 -7.30 0.17
C THR A 128 21.39 -8.18 1.40
N TRP A 129 20.67 -9.29 1.54
CA TRP A 129 20.81 -10.19 2.67
C TRP A 129 22.24 -10.73 2.79
N GLY A 130 22.88 -10.42 3.89
CA GLY A 130 24.22 -10.83 4.25
C GLY A 130 24.34 -10.99 5.76
N PRO A 131 25.47 -11.51 6.26
CA PRO A 131 25.73 -11.70 7.69
C PRO A 131 25.58 -10.40 8.49
N LEU A 132 25.25 -10.54 9.77
CA LEU A 132 25.20 -9.42 10.70
C LEU A 132 26.59 -9.19 11.35
N THR A 133 26.82 -7.95 11.77
CA THR A 133 27.94 -7.60 12.65
C THR A 133 27.64 -8.06 14.09
N LYS A 134 28.63 -8.08 14.97
CA LYS A 134 28.45 -8.38 16.42
C LYS A 134 27.38 -7.47 17.10
N LYS A 135 27.09 -6.30 16.52
CA LYS A 135 26.06 -5.35 17.03
C LYS A 135 24.67 -5.59 16.40
N GLY A 136 24.44 -6.72 15.70
CA GLY A 136 23.17 -7.04 15.05
C GLY A 136 22.81 -6.13 13.86
N ARG A 137 23.80 -5.49 13.23
CA ARG A 137 23.59 -4.64 12.04
C ARG A 137 24.09 -5.34 10.77
N PRO A 138 23.44 -5.12 9.60
CA PRO A 138 23.93 -5.68 8.34
C PRO A 138 25.38 -5.30 8.07
N ASN A 139 26.22 -6.30 7.75
CA ASN A 139 27.61 -6.08 7.41
C ASN A 139 27.71 -5.58 5.95
N LYS A 140 28.06 -4.31 5.77
CA LYS A 140 28.14 -3.67 4.45
C LYS A 140 29.11 -4.37 3.47
N ARG A 141 30.21 -4.95 3.98
CA ARG A 141 31.21 -5.66 3.15
C ARG A 141 30.72 -7.02 2.66
N LEU A 142 29.75 -7.62 3.36
CA LEU A 142 29.21 -8.94 3.06
C LEU A 142 27.78 -8.87 2.53
N ARG A 143 27.38 -7.68 2.06
CA ARG A 143 26.04 -7.41 1.50
C ARG A 143 25.75 -8.37 0.35
N GLY A 144 24.59 -9.01 0.37
CA GLY A 144 24.12 -9.92 -0.67
C GLY A 144 24.67 -11.35 -0.59
N LYS A 145 25.73 -11.60 0.22
CA LYS A 145 26.36 -12.94 0.25
C LYS A 145 25.39 -14.05 0.68
N THR A 146 24.53 -13.80 1.67
CA THR A 146 23.56 -14.81 2.12
C THR A 146 22.44 -15.02 1.08
N PHE A 147 21.98 -13.95 0.42
CA PHE A 147 21.03 -14.06 -0.69
C PHE A 147 21.60 -14.93 -1.82
N LEU A 148 22.83 -14.69 -2.25
CA LEU A 148 23.48 -15.47 -3.29
C LEU A 148 23.72 -16.93 -2.86
N ALA A 149 24.05 -17.20 -1.59
CA ALA A 149 24.16 -18.55 -1.05
C ALA A 149 22.80 -19.26 -1.05
N TRP A 150 21.72 -18.56 -0.71
CA TRP A 150 20.36 -19.09 -0.78
C TRP A 150 19.93 -19.42 -2.23
N VAL A 151 20.25 -18.54 -3.19
CA VAL A 151 20.05 -18.81 -4.64
C VAL A 151 20.87 -19.99 -5.10
N ALA A 152 22.13 -20.09 -4.66
CA ALA A 152 23.03 -21.21 -5.01
C ALA A 152 22.47 -22.54 -4.46
N ALA A 153 21.88 -22.55 -3.25
CA ALA A 153 21.23 -23.72 -2.69
C ALA A 153 20.05 -24.20 -3.56
N LEU A 154 19.20 -23.29 -4.07
CA LEU A 154 18.14 -23.66 -4.99
C LEU A 154 18.71 -24.20 -6.33
N ARG A 155 19.77 -23.59 -6.83
CA ARG A 155 20.43 -24.06 -8.06
C ARG A 155 21.05 -25.45 -7.89
N SER A 156 21.65 -25.77 -6.73
CA SER A 156 22.18 -27.10 -6.45
C SER A 156 21.12 -28.19 -6.38
N LEU A 157 19.85 -27.80 -6.12
CA LEU A 157 18.69 -28.70 -6.21
C LEU A 157 18.14 -28.86 -7.63
N GLY A 158 18.84 -28.33 -8.65
CA GLY A 158 18.47 -28.48 -10.06
C GLY A 158 17.53 -27.39 -10.62
N TYR A 159 17.36 -26.27 -9.91
CA TYR A 159 16.54 -25.16 -10.41
C TYR A 159 17.35 -24.14 -11.21
N THR A 160 16.79 -23.67 -12.30
CA THR A 160 17.14 -22.37 -12.88
C THR A 160 16.49 -21.31 -12.00
N VAL A 161 17.25 -20.29 -11.58
CA VAL A 161 16.77 -19.24 -10.66
C VAL A 161 17.01 -17.86 -11.26
N ASP A 162 15.95 -17.07 -11.34
CA ASP A 162 15.97 -15.67 -11.77
C ASP A 162 15.12 -14.81 -10.82
N TRP A 163 15.36 -13.49 -10.76
CA TRP A 163 14.60 -12.59 -9.91
C TRP A 163 14.49 -11.20 -10.50
N LYS A 164 13.36 -10.53 -10.19
CA LYS A 164 13.08 -9.15 -10.59
C LYS A 164 12.40 -8.38 -9.48
N VAL A 165 12.65 -7.07 -9.45
CA VAL A 165 11.86 -6.14 -8.65
C VAL A 165 10.71 -5.64 -9.52
N LEU A 166 9.48 -5.96 -9.14
CA LEU A 166 8.27 -5.55 -9.85
C LEU A 166 7.51 -4.50 -9.02
N ASN A 167 6.83 -3.60 -9.71
CA ASN A 167 5.93 -2.61 -9.10
C ASN A 167 4.48 -3.05 -9.31
N ALA A 168 3.72 -3.18 -8.24
CA ALA A 168 2.33 -3.62 -8.29
C ALA A 168 1.44 -2.73 -9.19
N ALA A 169 1.72 -1.43 -9.25
CA ALA A 169 0.99 -0.51 -10.14
C ALA A 169 1.12 -0.89 -11.63
N ASP A 170 2.24 -1.51 -12.04
CA ASP A 170 2.45 -1.95 -13.42
C ASP A 170 1.57 -3.15 -13.82
N PHE A 171 0.92 -3.78 -12.84
CA PHE A 171 -0.02 -4.90 -13.01
C PHE A 171 -1.47 -4.54 -12.71
N GLY A 172 -1.75 -3.24 -12.50
CA GLY A 172 -3.10 -2.70 -12.29
C GLY A 172 -3.58 -2.68 -10.84
N ASP A 173 -2.71 -2.95 -9.86
CA ASP A 173 -3.02 -2.66 -8.46
C ASP A 173 -2.90 -1.14 -8.20
N ALA A 174 -3.81 -0.53 -7.44
CA ALA A 174 -3.79 0.92 -7.20
C ALA A 174 -2.78 1.31 -6.10
N THR A 175 -1.63 0.65 -6.07
CA THR A 175 -0.53 0.92 -5.14
C THR A 175 0.84 0.81 -5.82
N SER A 176 1.71 1.81 -5.63
CA SER A 176 3.09 1.79 -6.10
C SER A 176 3.97 0.97 -5.14
N ARG A 177 3.69 -0.33 -5.06
CA ARG A 177 4.37 -1.29 -4.16
C ARG A 177 5.44 -2.05 -4.94
N ARG A 178 6.71 -1.74 -4.69
CA ARG A 178 7.84 -2.47 -5.29
C ARG A 178 8.26 -3.62 -4.40
N ARG A 179 8.34 -4.84 -4.98
CA ARG A 179 8.76 -6.06 -4.29
C ARG A 179 9.69 -6.88 -5.16
N LEU A 180 10.59 -7.59 -4.52
CA LEU A 180 11.41 -8.61 -5.15
C LEU A 180 10.59 -9.88 -5.30
N PHE A 181 10.60 -10.43 -6.49
CA PHE A 181 10.08 -11.75 -6.79
C PHE A 181 11.23 -12.62 -7.28
N VAL A 182 11.36 -13.81 -6.71
CA VAL A 182 12.31 -14.84 -7.14
C VAL A 182 11.51 -15.99 -7.72
N ARG A 183 11.84 -16.39 -8.93
CA ARG A 183 11.33 -17.58 -9.57
C ARG A 183 12.41 -18.64 -9.65
N ALA A 184 12.04 -19.90 -9.38
CA ALA A 184 12.90 -21.03 -9.59
C ALA A 184 12.13 -22.12 -10.34
N SER A 185 12.68 -22.64 -11.42
CA SER A 185 12.02 -23.59 -12.33
C SER A 185 12.94 -24.77 -12.64
N ARG A 186 12.41 -25.98 -12.56
CA ARG A 186 13.08 -27.21 -13.06
C ARG A 186 12.98 -27.38 -14.58
N ARG A 187 12.23 -26.53 -15.26
CA ARG A 187 12.04 -26.55 -16.71
C ARG A 187 13.11 -25.79 -17.49
N GLY A 188 14.01 -25.09 -16.79
CA GLY A 188 15.13 -24.35 -17.38
C GLY A 188 14.78 -22.97 -17.95
N VAL A 189 13.50 -22.66 -18.19
CA VAL A 189 13.07 -21.39 -18.76
C VAL A 189 12.20 -20.65 -17.77
N ILE A 190 12.51 -19.37 -17.52
CA ILE A 190 11.73 -18.47 -16.69
C ILE A 190 11.25 -17.29 -17.51
N GLN A 191 9.95 -17.20 -17.71
CA GLN A 191 9.30 -16.05 -18.34
C GLN A 191 8.65 -15.15 -17.27
N TRP A 192 8.66 -13.85 -17.51
CA TRP A 192 8.05 -12.88 -16.63
C TRP A 192 6.83 -12.25 -17.29
N PRO A 193 5.73 -12.03 -16.54
CA PRO A 193 4.54 -11.44 -17.12
C PRO A 193 4.79 -10.02 -17.64
N ALA A 194 4.05 -9.64 -18.68
CA ALA A 194 4.06 -8.29 -19.22
C ALA A 194 3.48 -7.28 -18.21
N ALA A 195 4.08 -6.11 -18.14
CA ALA A 195 3.64 -5.00 -17.29
C ALA A 195 2.58 -4.17 -18.04
N GLU A 196 1.36 -4.70 -18.18
CA GLU A 196 0.30 -4.14 -19.04
C GLU A 196 -0.15 -2.73 -18.64
N TYR A 197 0.03 -2.35 -17.36
CA TYR A 197 -0.35 -1.04 -16.81
C TYR A 197 0.83 -0.08 -16.67
N ALA A 198 2.02 -0.43 -17.14
CA ALA A 198 3.17 0.47 -17.09
C ALA A 198 2.87 1.80 -17.81
N GLY A 199 3.03 2.91 -17.11
CA GLY A 199 2.69 4.24 -17.62
C GLY A 199 1.19 4.60 -17.62
N ARG A 200 0.30 3.69 -17.22
CA ARG A 200 -1.17 3.87 -17.12
C ARG A 200 -1.69 3.35 -15.79
N TRP A 201 -1.10 3.83 -14.71
CA TRP A 201 -1.42 3.36 -13.36
C TRP A 201 -2.82 3.79 -12.94
N ARG A 202 -3.47 2.93 -12.18
CA ARG A 202 -4.74 3.23 -11.54
C ARG A 202 -4.53 4.17 -10.35
N GLY A 203 -5.31 5.24 -10.30
CA GLY A 203 -5.26 6.22 -9.23
C GLY A 203 -5.95 5.75 -7.95
N ALA A 204 -5.61 6.41 -6.84
CA ALA A 204 -6.26 6.15 -5.55
C ALA A 204 -7.76 6.51 -5.57
N HIS A 205 -8.19 7.43 -6.42
CA HIS A 205 -9.60 7.82 -6.54
C HIS A 205 -10.53 6.64 -6.86
N GLU A 206 -10.04 5.61 -7.56
CA GLU A 206 -10.82 4.43 -7.91
C GLU A 206 -11.12 3.50 -6.72
N ILE A 207 -10.36 3.62 -5.63
CA ILE A 207 -10.49 2.74 -4.46
C ILE A 207 -10.97 3.48 -3.19
N ILE A 208 -11.12 4.79 -3.27
CA ILE A 208 -11.63 5.61 -2.16
C ILE A 208 -13.14 5.47 -2.09
N ASP A 209 -13.64 5.16 -0.89
CA ASP A 209 -15.07 5.19 -0.60
C ASP A 209 -15.51 6.63 -0.35
N TRP A 210 -16.02 7.28 -1.39
CA TRP A 210 -16.47 8.67 -1.37
C TRP A 210 -17.73 8.89 -0.55
N SER A 211 -18.44 7.84 -0.14
CA SER A 211 -19.59 7.95 0.77
C SER A 211 -19.19 8.27 2.20
N LEU A 212 -17.94 7.94 2.59
CA LEU A 212 -17.41 8.18 3.91
C LEU A 212 -16.91 9.62 4.04
N LYS A 213 -17.58 10.40 4.87
CA LYS A 213 -17.17 11.78 5.17
C LYS A 213 -16.02 11.82 6.19
N GLY A 214 -15.08 12.72 5.98
CA GLY A 214 -14.06 13.08 6.99
C GLY A 214 -14.66 13.93 8.12
N GLU A 215 -13.86 14.15 9.18
CA GLU A 215 -14.17 15.12 10.21
C GLU A 215 -13.41 16.42 9.95
N SER A 216 -14.03 17.56 10.26
CA SER A 216 -13.36 18.86 10.23
C SER A 216 -12.05 18.84 11.03
N ILE A 217 -10.96 19.34 10.48
CA ILE A 217 -9.69 19.42 11.20
C ILE A 217 -9.75 20.47 12.34
N PHE A 218 -10.67 21.43 12.29
CA PHE A 218 -10.83 22.52 13.23
C PHE A 218 -11.85 22.24 14.33
N ARG A 219 -12.86 21.38 14.05
CA ARG A 219 -13.99 21.12 14.98
C ARG A 219 -13.93 19.75 15.65
N ARG A 220 -12.80 19.07 15.60
CA ARG A 220 -12.62 17.74 16.21
C ARG A 220 -12.60 17.84 17.74
N GLN A 221 -13.24 16.90 18.41
CA GLN A 221 -13.09 16.73 19.85
C GLN A 221 -11.63 16.50 20.25
N ARG A 222 -10.89 15.74 19.44
CA ARG A 222 -9.46 15.47 19.62
C ARG A 222 -8.66 16.13 18.50
N PRO A 223 -7.91 17.19 18.78
CA PRO A 223 -7.10 17.88 17.79
C PRO A 223 -6.11 16.96 17.09
N LEU A 224 -5.84 17.22 15.82
CA LEU A 224 -4.79 16.52 15.08
C LEU A 224 -3.41 16.90 15.63
N LYS A 225 -2.46 15.97 15.56
CA LYS A 225 -1.08 16.24 15.96
C LYS A 225 -0.47 17.32 15.05
N PRO A 226 0.42 18.20 15.57
CA PRO A 226 1.05 19.27 14.78
C PRO A 226 1.70 18.78 13.47
N ASN A 227 2.35 17.62 13.50
CA ASN A 227 2.95 17.03 12.31
C ASN A 227 1.92 16.63 11.25
N THR A 228 0.72 16.21 11.63
CA THR A 228 -0.38 15.92 10.70
C THR A 228 -0.87 17.21 10.06
N LEU A 229 -1.06 18.27 10.84
CA LEU A 229 -1.48 19.57 10.33
C LEU A 229 -0.46 20.15 9.35
N ARG A 230 0.84 20.11 9.66
CA ARG A 230 1.90 20.55 8.73
C ARG A 230 1.85 19.81 7.39
N ARG A 231 1.57 18.50 7.41
CA ARG A 231 1.45 17.69 6.18
C ARG A 231 0.20 18.03 5.37
N ILE A 232 -0.92 18.31 6.04
CA ILE A 232 -2.13 18.80 5.39
C ILE A 232 -1.87 20.16 4.75
N GLU A 233 -1.24 21.09 5.48
CA GLU A 233 -0.86 22.41 4.97
C GLU A 233 0.05 22.32 3.74
N ALA A 234 1.08 21.48 3.77
CA ALA A 234 1.94 21.23 2.63
C ALA A 234 1.17 20.65 1.42
N GLY A 235 0.20 19.77 1.68
CA GLY A 235 -0.69 19.25 0.65
C GLY A 235 -1.58 20.32 0.03
N LEU A 236 -2.17 21.19 0.86
CA LEU A 236 -2.97 22.34 0.39
C LEU A 236 -2.16 23.30 -0.48
N LYS A 237 -0.92 23.60 -0.08
CA LYS A 237 -0.01 24.42 -0.90
C LYS A 237 0.30 23.78 -2.25
N LYS A 238 0.42 22.44 -2.29
CA LYS A 238 0.76 21.69 -3.50
C LYS A 238 -0.42 21.51 -4.46
N PHE A 239 -1.60 21.19 -3.93
CA PHE A 239 -2.77 20.80 -4.71
C PHE A 239 -3.90 21.84 -4.72
N GLY A 240 -3.72 22.95 -4.00
CA GLY A 240 -4.75 23.99 -3.92
C GLY A 240 -6.06 23.48 -3.32
N GLY A 241 -7.16 23.63 -4.07
CA GLY A 241 -8.48 23.14 -3.69
C GLY A 241 -8.79 21.71 -4.05
N GLU A 242 -7.86 20.98 -4.68
CA GLU A 242 -8.08 19.59 -5.08
C GLU A 242 -7.98 18.64 -3.88
N LYS A 243 -8.64 17.49 -4.00
CA LYS A 243 -8.55 16.40 -3.00
C LYS A 243 -7.19 15.72 -3.10
N PHE A 244 -6.63 15.35 -1.97
CA PHE A 244 -5.33 14.69 -1.93
C PHE A 244 -5.18 13.71 -0.77
N VAL A 245 -4.25 12.78 -0.91
CA VAL A 245 -3.88 11.82 0.13
C VAL A 245 -2.69 12.34 0.93
N VAL A 246 -2.81 12.39 2.26
CA VAL A 246 -1.76 12.76 3.20
C VAL A 246 -1.06 11.52 3.72
N LEU A 247 0.27 11.48 3.65
CA LEU A 247 1.10 10.39 4.15
C LEU A 247 1.60 10.70 5.56
N LEU A 248 1.25 9.88 6.54
CA LEU A 248 1.54 10.10 7.95
C LEU A 248 2.77 9.34 8.46
N ARG A 249 3.57 8.79 7.58
CA ARG A 249 4.81 8.07 7.91
C ARG A 249 6.03 8.76 7.31
N GLY A 250 7.19 8.38 7.81
CA GLY A 250 8.48 8.91 7.38
C GLY A 250 8.95 10.04 8.29
N THR A 251 10.26 10.15 8.42
CA THR A 251 10.94 11.28 9.07
C THR A 251 10.89 12.48 8.14
N ASP A 252 10.98 13.66 8.71
CA ASP A 252 11.06 14.93 8.00
C ASP A 252 12.36 14.95 7.18
N SER A 253 12.30 14.54 5.91
CA SER A 253 13.47 14.49 5.02
C SER A 253 13.78 15.84 4.36
N GLY A 254 13.15 16.93 4.83
CA GLY A 254 13.40 18.29 4.35
C GLY A 254 12.82 18.61 2.97
N GLN A 255 12.20 17.66 2.27
CA GLN A 255 11.49 17.92 1.01
C GLN A 255 10.02 18.24 1.29
N GLU A 256 9.69 19.52 1.35
CA GLU A 256 8.29 19.98 1.39
C GLU A 256 7.51 19.37 0.20
N GLY A 257 6.35 18.80 0.48
CA GLY A 257 5.47 18.22 -0.55
C GLY A 257 5.63 16.72 -0.81
N SER A 258 6.62 16.02 -0.22
CA SER A 258 6.76 14.56 -0.34
C SER A 258 5.69 13.77 0.44
N TRP A 259 4.96 14.44 1.34
CA TRP A 259 3.96 13.83 2.24
C TRP A 259 2.53 13.86 1.72
N SER A 260 2.33 14.35 0.51
CA SER A 260 1.01 14.40 -0.11
C SER A 260 1.05 13.91 -1.56
N ARG A 261 -0.02 13.21 -1.96
CA ARG A 261 -0.21 12.62 -3.30
C ARG A 261 -1.56 13.02 -3.85
N SER A 262 -1.63 13.25 -5.16
CA SER A 262 -2.92 13.37 -5.84
C SER A 262 -3.74 12.08 -5.66
N VAL A 263 -5.05 12.19 -5.65
CA VAL A 263 -5.95 11.03 -5.71
C VAL A 263 -5.87 10.31 -7.06
N ASP A 264 -5.34 10.96 -8.09
CA ASP A 264 -5.12 10.39 -9.43
C ASP A 264 -3.86 9.53 -9.51
N GLU A 265 -2.99 9.62 -8.50
CA GLU A 265 -1.82 8.76 -8.38
C GLU A 265 -2.14 7.48 -7.56
N PRO A 266 -1.45 6.35 -7.83
CA PRO A 266 -1.55 5.16 -6.98
C PRO A 266 -1.12 5.46 -5.55
N LEU A 267 -1.76 4.82 -4.57
CA LEU A 267 -1.31 4.88 -3.19
C LEU A 267 0.15 4.40 -3.08
N PRO A 268 0.96 5.02 -2.22
CA PRO A 268 2.28 4.49 -1.90
C PRO A 268 2.14 3.15 -1.16
N VAL A 269 3.27 2.49 -0.92
CA VAL A 269 3.30 1.20 -0.22
C VAL A 269 2.46 1.22 1.05
N ILE A 270 1.45 0.37 1.10
CA ILE A 270 0.65 0.10 2.30
C ILE A 270 1.51 -0.74 3.25
N SER A 271 1.76 -0.24 4.44
CA SER A 271 2.60 -0.90 5.43
C SER A 271 1.77 -1.61 6.49
N ALA A 272 2.31 -2.69 7.04
CA ALA A 272 1.66 -3.46 8.11
C ALA A 272 1.66 -2.75 9.47
N GLY A 273 2.41 -1.66 9.61
CA GLY A 273 2.56 -0.92 10.89
C GLY A 273 1.38 0.00 11.24
N GLY A 274 0.33 0.03 10.43
CA GLY A 274 -0.86 0.84 10.68
C GLY A 274 -1.32 1.62 9.44
N VAL A 275 -2.45 2.31 9.57
CA VAL A 275 -2.96 3.21 8.54
C VAL A 275 -2.11 4.48 8.53
N HIS A 276 -1.38 4.69 7.44
CA HIS A 276 -0.50 5.85 7.28
C HIS A 276 -0.93 6.77 6.13
N ALA A 277 -2.10 6.55 5.56
CA ALA A 277 -2.68 7.40 4.53
C ALA A 277 -4.02 7.98 5.00
N GLY A 278 -4.21 9.27 4.82
CA GLY A 278 -5.45 9.98 5.13
C GLY A 278 -5.89 10.82 3.94
N LEU A 279 -7.19 10.83 3.66
CA LEU A 279 -7.80 11.67 2.64
C LEU A 279 -8.03 13.06 3.20
N CYS A 280 -7.64 14.08 2.44
CA CYS A 280 -7.93 15.48 2.68
C CYS A 280 -8.85 16.00 1.57
N GLU A 281 -9.98 16.57 1.96
CA GLU A 281 -11.01 17.09 1.06
C GLU A 281 -11.27 18.56 1.37
N PRO A 282 -10.66 19.50 0.61
CA PRO A 282 -11.05 20.90 0.64
C PRO A 282 -12.45 21.08 0.03
N PHE A 283 -13.17 22.12 0.45
CA PHE A 283 -14.50 22.40 -0.10
C PHE A 283 -14.81 23.89 -0.12
N LEU A 284 -15.88 24.25 -0.88
CA LEU A 284 -16.38 25.62 -1.01
C LEU A 284 -17.45 25.93 0.04
N VAL A 285 -17.42 27.13 0.60
CA VAL A 285 -18.46 27.62 1.51
C VAL A 285 -19.33 28.66 0.80
N GLU A 286 -20.65 28.50 0.85
CA GLU A 286 -21.61 29.47 0.33
C GLU A 286 -21.98 30.52 1.41
N TYR A 287 -21.96 31.79 1.05
CA TYR A 287 -22.23 32.92 1.95
C TYR A 287 -23.58 33.59 1.71
N HIS A 288 -24.67 32.86 1.56
CA HIS A 288 -26.00 33.48 1.44
C HIS A 288 -27.05 32.81 2.31
N GLY A 289 -27.99 33.60 2.84
CA GLY A 289 -29.13 33.15 3.63
C GLY A 289 -29.21 33.74 5.02
N ASN A 290 -30.37 33.56 5.69
CA ASN A 290 -30.70 34.17 6.99
C ASN A 290 -29.82 33.68 8.13
N LYS A 291 -29.60 34.54 9.12
CA LYS A 291 -28.71 34.38 10.29
C LYS A 291 -29.00 33.17 11.19
N ASN A 292 -30.11 32.47 11.02
CA ASN A 292 -30.58 31.42 11.92
C ASN A 292 -30.52 29.98 11.42
N ASP A 293 -30.11 29.75 10.16
CA ASP A 293 -30.01 28.40 9.63
C ASP A 293 -28.52 27.97 9.58
N CYS A 294 -28.13 27.18 10.56
CA CYS A 294 -26.83 26.50 10.61
C CYS A 294 -26.73 25.27 9.69
N VAL A 295 -27.62 25.15 8.70
CA VAL A 295 -27.70 23.99 7.82
C VAL A 295 -26.66 24.11 6.70
N GLU A 296 -25.83 23.12 6.63
CA GLU A 296 -24.84 22.70 5.60
C GLU A 296 -24.84 23.48 4.28
N ARG A 297 -24.04 24.55 4.24
CA ARG A 297 -23.76 25.33 3.01
C ARG A 297 -22.38 25.03 2.45
N VAL A 298 -22.06 23.75 2.48
CA VAL A 298 -20.77 23.22 2.03
C VAL A 298 -21.00 22.43 0.76
N ARG A 299 -20.27 22.75 -0.29
CA ARG A 299 -20.30 22.01 -1.55
C ARG A 299 -18.92 21.50 -1.92
N SER A 300 -18.88 20.34 -2.57
CA SER A 300 -17.67 19.86 -3.24
C SER A 300 -17.23 20.85 -4.32
N VAL A 301 -15.94 21.01 -4.48
CA VAL A 301 -15.37 21.76 -5.61
C VAL A 301 -15.67 21.12 -6.96
N ASP A 302 -16.04 19.84 -6.96
CA ASP A 302 -16.42 19.07 -8.16
C ASP A 302 -17.90 19.24 -8.53
N ALA A 303 -18.72 19.86 -7.66
CA ALA A 303 -20.12 20.11 -7.96
C ALA A 303 -20.30 21.40 -8.75
N PRO A 304 -21.24 21.45 -9.73
CA PRO A 304 -21.55 22.70 -10.43
C PRO A 304 -21.93 23.81 -9.44
N LEU A 305 -21.41 25.02 -9.67
CA LEU A 305 -21.82 26.18 -8.89
C LEU A 305 -23.33 26.40 -9.04
N PRO A 306 -24.06 26.66 -7.94
CA PRO A 306 -25.46 27.04 -8.03
C PRO A 306 -25.64 28.39 -8.72
N VAL A 307 -26.88 28.80 -8.90
CA VAL A 307 -27.22 30.04 -9.62
C VAL A 307 -26.39 31.22 -9.08
N GLN A 308 -25.59 31.81 -9.98
CA GLN A 308 -24.87 33.04 -9.68
C GLN A 308 -25.84 34.21 -9.60
N THR A 309 -25.83 34.92 -8.49
CA THR A 309 -26.54 36.18 -8.35
C THR A 309 -25.59 37.34 -8.70
N THR A 310 -26.13 38.55 -8.83
CA THR A 310 -25.37 39.76 -9.14
C THR A 310 -24.36 40.17 -8.04
N GLU A 311 -24.38 39.50 -6.90
CA GLU A 311 -23.40 39.65 -5.82
C GLU A 311 -22.49 38.43 -5.76
N ASN A 312 -21.19 38.66 -5.62
CA ASN A 312 -20.18 37.61 -5.53
C ASN A 312 -20.34 36.89 -4.18
N ARG A 313 -20.93 35.68 -4.17
CA ARG A 313 -21.29 34.94 -2.94
C ARG A 313 -20.57 33.60 -2.80
N PHE A 314 -19.58 33.36 -3.66
CA PHE A 314 -18.73 32.17 -3.61
C PHE A 314 -17.27 32.61 -3.45
N GLY A 315 -16.56 31.98 -2.54
CA GLY A 315 -15.13 32.21 -2.32
C GLY A 315 -14.35 30.91 -2.34
N LEU A 316 -13.41 30.78 -3.27
CA LEU A 316 -12.28 29.89 -3.09
C LEU A 316 -11.26 30.62 -2.22
N CYS A 317 -11.02 30.08 -1.03
CA CYS A 317 -10.36 30.84 0.00
C CYS A 317 -8.88 30.48 0.15
N GLN A 318 -8.03 31.41 -0.27
CA GLN A 318 -6.68 31.55 0.28
C GLN A 318 -6.65 32.84 1.13
N PRO A 319 -6.00 32.90 2.30
CA PRO A 319 -5.82 34.15 3.05
C PRO A 319 -5.07 35.16 2.20
N PHE A 320 -5.57 36.37 2.13
CA PHE A 320 -4.90 37.45 1.40
C PHE A 320 -5.04 38.78 2.12
N ILE A 321 -4.12 39.69 1.84
CA ILE A 321 -4.16 41.06 2.35
C ILE A 321 -4.71 41.95 1.25
N THR A 322 -5.80 42.68 1.54
CA THR A 322 -6.33 43.68 0.64
C THR A 322 -5.80 45.07 1.01
N LYS A 323 -5.46 45.85 -0.03
CA LYS A 323 -4.89 47.18 0.10
C LYS A 323 -5.92 48.19 -0.37
N TYR A 324 -6.19 49.17 0.48
CA TYR A 324 -7.22 50.20 0.26
C TYR A 324 -6.66 51.51 -0.25
N TYR A 325 -5.52 51.56 -0.95
CA TYR A 325 -4.97 52.76 -1.54
C TYR A 325 -4.31 52.48 -2.90
N GLY A 326 -4.31 53.51 -3.80
CA GLY A 326 -3.78 53.42 -5.15
C GLY A 326 -4.86 53.08 -6.19
N ALA A 327 -4.56 53.33 -7.47
CA ALA A 327 -5.47 53.05 -8.57
C ALA A 327 -5.38 51.56 -8.94
N GLY A 328 -6.13 50.73 -8.25
CA GLY A 328 -6.26 49.28 -8.46
C GLY A 328 -6.54 48.53 -7.19
N ALA A 329 -7.38 47.49 -7.27
CA ALA A 329 -7.63 46.54 -6.17
C ALA A 329 -6.36 45.70 -5.94
N GLY A 330 -5.48 46.17 -5.05
CA GLY A 330 -4.28 45.43 -4.68
C GLY A 330 -4.58 44.31 -3.68
N VAL A 331 -4.53 43.08 -4.15
CA VAL A 331 -4.58 41.86 -3.31
C VAL A 331 -3.16 41.31 -3.22
N LYS A 332 -2.72 40.94 -2.02
CA LYS A 332 -1.38 40.42 -1.76
C LYS A 332 -1.45 39.18 -0.86
N SER A 333 -0.59 38.21 -1.13
CA SER A 333 -0.49 37.02 -0.28
C SER A 333 -0.02 37.40 1.12
N VAL A 334 -0.54 36.72 2.15
CA VAL A 334 -0.05 36.86 3.54
C VAL A 334 1.41 36.44 3.69
N ALA A 335 1.93 35.65 2.75
CA ALA A 335 3.33 35.22 2.71
C ALA A 335 4.29 36.27 2.14
N GLU A 336 3.77 37.38 1.57
CA GLU A 336 4.57 38.48 1.04
C GLU A 336 4.69 39.62 2.05
N PRO A 337 5.83 40.36 2.06
CA PRO A 337 5.98 41.54 2.91
C PRO A 337 4.89 42.58 2.61
N LEU A 338 4.37 43.25 3.65
CA LEU A 338 3.46 44.37 3.47
C LEU A 338 4.11 45.48 2.62
N ASP A 339 3.28 46.10 1.79
CA ASP A 339 3.69 47.38 1.14
C ASP A 339 3.83 48.49 2.20
N THR A 340 4.28 49.66 1.78
CA THR A 340 4.53 50.79 2.67
C THR A 340 3.36 51.05 3.59
N VAL A 341 3.60 50.89 4.94
CA VAL A 341 2.62 51.17 5.97
C VAL A 341 2.50 52.72 6.10
N THR A 342 1.27 53.21 5.93
CA THR A 342 0.97 54.62 6.05
C THR A 342 0.36 54.95 7.44
N ALA A 343 0.31 56.22 7.82
CA ALA A 343 -0.26 56.68 9.07
C ALA A 343 -1.81 56.47 9.20
N ARG A 344 -2.45 55.87 8.22
CA ARG A 344 -3.89 55.52 8.27
C ARG A 344 -4.03 54.04 8.01
N ASP A 345 -5.00 53.38 8.65
CA ASP A 345 -5.36 51.98 8.44
C ASP A 345 -5.81 51.77 7.00
N ARG A 346 -4.93 51.19 6.16
CA ARG A 346 -5.19 50.95 4.74
C ARG A 346 -4.95 49.51 4.29
N PHE A 347 -4.80 48.61 5.23
CA PHE A 347 -4.69 47.18 5.00
C PHE A 347 -5.83 46.47 5.76
N GLY A 348 -6.55 45.61 5.09
CA GLY A 348 -7.47 44.64 5.66
C GLY A 348 -6.91 43.26 5.49
N LEU A 349 -6.80 42.52 6.59
CA LEU A 349 -6.63 41.09 6.53
C LEU A 349 -8.00 40.49 6.17
N VAL A 350 -8.11 39.93 5.00
CA VAL A 350 -9.26 39.10 4.64
C VAL A 350 -8.93 37.69 5.09
N GLU A 351 -9.39 37.35 6.27
CA GLU A 351 -9.47 35.97 6.66
C GLU A 351 -10.66 35.37 5.92
N PRO A 352 -10.42 34.34 5.10
CA PRO A 352 -11.51 33.62 4.50
C PRO A 352 -12.41 33.11 5.63
N GLY A 353 -13.68 33.44 5.57
CA GLY A 353 -14.65 32.89 6.49
C GLY A 353 -14.59 31.39 6.42
N ARG A 354 -14.04 30.80 7.48
CA ARG A 354 -13.93 29.38 7.81
C ARG A 354 -13.99 28.42 6.61
N MET A 355 -12.89 28.31 5.90
CA MET A 355 -12.59 27.10 5.16
C MET A 355 -12.58 25.95 6.16
N ASP A 356 -13.42 24.97 6.00
CA ASP A 356 -13.27 23.74 6.75
C ASP A 356 -12.52 22.74 5.87
N ILE A 357 -11.77 21.86 6.44
CA ILE A 357 -11.01 20.84 5.74
C ILE A 357 -11.38 19.54 6.40
N PHE A 358 -11.97 18.64 5.62
CA PHE A 358 -12.26 17.31 6.12
C PHE A 358 -11.04 16.40 5.96
N PHE A 359 -10.80 15.66 7.00
CA PHE A 359 -9.71 14.69 7.02
C PHE A 359 -10.15 13.40 7.69
N ARG A 360 -9.89 12.27 7.05
CA ARG A 360 -10.08 10.93 7.59
C ARG A 360 -8.96 9.99 7.20
N MET A 361 -8.75 8.98 8.01
CA MET A 361 -7.87 7.87 7.64
C MET A 361 -8.57 6.94 6.64
N LEU A 362 -7.83 6.40 5.69
CA LEU A 362 -8.36 5.36 4.81
C LEU A 362 -8.76 4.12 5.61
N GLN A 363 -9.83 3.47 5.19
CA GLN A 363 -10.37 2.31 5.86
C GLN A 363 -9.71 1.01 5.35
N PRO A 364 -9.79 -0.10 6.11
CA PRO A 364 -9.21 -1.38 5.67
C PRO A 364 -9.71 -1.85 4.30
N HIS A 365 -11.01 -1.67 3.98
CA HIS A 365 -11.55 -2.05 2.68
C HIS A 365 -10.96 -1.24 1.51
N GLU A 366 -10.70 0.07 1.70
CA GLU A 366 -10.03 0.91 0.70
C GLU A 366 -8.58 0.44 0.47
N LEU A 367 -7.87 0.11 1.56
CA LEU A 367 -6.50 -0.42 1.48
C LEU A 367 -6.47 -1.81 0.82
N ALA A 368 -7.47 -2.65 1.10
CA ALA A 368 -7.62 -3.96 0.46
C ALA A 368 -7.88 -3.82 -1.05
N ALA A 369 -8.78 -2.89 -1.44
CA ALA A 369 -9.05 -2.58 -2.83
C ALA A 369 -7.78 -2.07 -3.57
N ALA A 370 -6.95 -1.23 -2.91
CA ALA A 370 -5.66 -0.78 -3.46
C ALA A 370 -4.68 -1.94 -3.69
N MET A 371 -4.73 -2.99 -2.86
CA MET A 371 -3.96 -4.22 -3.01
C MET A 371 -4.60 -5.24 -3.95
N GLY A 372 -5.70 -4.88 -4.61
CA GLY A 372 -6.39 -5.69 -5.61
C GLY A 372 -7.26 -6.82 -5.06
N PHE A 373 -7.54 -6.85 -3.76
CA PHE A 373 -8.53 -7.79 -3.21
C PHE A 373 -9.92 -7.51 -3.76
N ASP A 374 -10.73 -8.57 -3.90
CA ASP A 374 -12.10 -8.46 -4.37
C ASP A 374 -12.99 -7.73 -3.35
N GLU A 375 -14.01 -7.05 -3.84
CA GLU A 375 -15.11 -6.60 -3.01
C GLU A 375 -15.73 -7.81 -2.27
N GLY A 376 -15.92 -7.68 -0.97
CA GLY A 376 -16.40 -8.80 -0.15
C GLY A 376 -15.32 -9.74 0.38
N TYR A 377 -14.02 -9.52 0.10
CA TYR A 377 -12.95 -10.25 0.76
C TYR A 377 -12.91 -9.90 2.25
N VAL A 378 -13.13 -10.90 3.11
CA VAL A 378 -13.32 -10.71 4.54
C VAL A 378 -12.00 -10.83 5.29
N PHE A 379 -11.61 -9.77 6.01
CA PHE A 379 -10.48 -9.78 6.94
C PHE A 379 -10.97 -9.89 8.38
N TYR A 380 -10.48 -10.87 9.12
CA TYR A 380 -10.77 -11.03 10.54
C TYR A 380 -9.82 -10.22 11.43
N GLY A 381 -10.21 -10.09 12.70
CA GLY A 381 -9.46 -9.39 13.75
C GLY A 381 -9.83 -7.92 13.88
N THR A 382 -9.09 -7.22 14.73
CA THR A 382 -9.22 -5.77 14.94
C THR A 382 -8.87 -4.99 13.65
N LYS A 383 -9.24 -3.73 13.58
CA LYS A 383 -8.84 -2.85 12.47
C LYS A 383 -7.32 -2.88 12.24
N SER A 384 -6.53 -2.92 13.32
CA SER A 384 -5.07 -3.03 13.24
C SER A 384 -4.63 -4.36 12.63
N ASP A 385 -5.29 -5.48 13.00
CA ASP A 385 -5.01 -6.79 12.43
C ASP A 385 -5.34 -6.85 10.94
N GLN A 386 -6.46 -6.26 10.53
CA GLN A 386 -6.87 -6.17 9.12
C GLN A 386 -5.83 -5.39 8.32
N VAL A 387 -5.44 -4.19 8.78
CA VAL A 387 -4.40 -3.38 8.11
C VAL A 387 -3.06 -4.11 8.05
N ARG A 388 -2.69 -4.84 9.13
CA ARG A 388 -1.46 -5.65 9.16
C ARG A 388 -1.49 -6.77 8.13
N GLN A 389 -2.60 -7.48 7.98
CA GLN A 389 -2.77 -8.53 6.96
C GLN A 389 -2.67 -7.95 5.56
N ILE A 390 -3.38 -6.85 5.28
CA ILE A 390 -3.38 -6.17 3.98
C ILE A 390 -1.97 -5.64 3.65
N GLY A 391 -1.31 -4.99 4.60
CA GLY A 391 0.04 -4.43 4.39
C GLY A 391 1.14 -5.49 4.19
N ASN A 392 0.95 -6.70 4.74
CA ASN A 392 1.87 -7.83 4.53
C ASN A 392 1.55 -8.63 3.26
N ALA A 393 0.35 -8.51 2.70
CA ALA A 393 -0.05 -9.29 1.54
C ALA A 393 0.77 -8.95 0.28
N VAL A 394 0.89 -9.92 -0.60
CA VAL A 394 1.26 -9.67 -2.01
C VAL A 394 0.07 -9.05 -2.71
N ALA A 395 0.31 -8.04 -3.55
CA ALA A 395 -0.73 -7.41 -4.34
C ALA A 395 -1.35 -8.43 -5.31
N VAL A 396 -2.68 -8.52 -5.30
CA VAL A 396 -3.41 -9.66 -5.88
C VAL A 396 -3.30 -9.73 -7.39
N ARG A 397 -3.34 -8.60 -8.10
CA ARG A 397 -3.22 -8.57 -9.55
C ARG A 397 -1.79 -8.92 -10.00
N THR A 398 -0.80 -8.42 -9.27
CA THR A 398 0.61 -8.80 -9.47
C THR A 398 0.81 -10.31 -9.28
N ALA A 399 0.25 -10.88 -8.20
CA ALA A 399 0.28 -12.32 -7.95
C ALA A 399 -0.45 -13.10 -9.05
N ALA A 400 -1.59 -12.61 -9.54
CA ALA A 400 -2.33 -13.25 -10.62
C ALA A 400 -1.53 -13.28 -11.93
N ALA A 401 -0.86 -12.20 -12.29
CA ALA A 401 0.00 -12.14 -13.47
C ALA A 401 1.17 -13.14 -13.37
N LEU A 402 1.86 -13.16 -12.22
CA LEU A 402 2.98 -14.09 -11.98
C LEU A 402 2.54 -15.55 -11.97
N CYS A 403 1.47 -15.87 -11.24
CA CYS A 403 0.93 -17.24 -11.21
C CYS A 403 0.35 -17.66 -12.57
N GLY A 404 -0.26 -16.74 -13.31
CA GLY A 404 -0.76 -17.00 -14.67
C GLY A 404 0.35 -17.43 -15.60
N GLU A 405 1.47 -16.71 -15.62
CA GLU A 405 2.66 -17.05 -16.41
C GLU A 405 3.25 -18.42 -16.01
N ILE A 406 3.29 -18.70 -14.70
CA ILE A 406 3.76 -20.01 -14.20
C ILE A 406 2.83 -21.14 -14.66
N LEU A 407 1.51 -20.96 -14.47
CA LEU A 407 0.50 -21.98 -14.80
C LEU A 407 0.45 -22.25 -16.31
N GLN A 408 0.50 -21.22 -17.16
CA GLN A 408 0.61 -21.38 -18.63
C GLN A 408 1.81 -22.21 -19.01
N GLY A 409 2.95 -21.92 -18.41
CA GLY A 409 4.15 -22.71 -18.63
C GLY A 409 4.04 -24.17 -18.18
N MET A 410 3.16 -24.51 -17.26
CA MET A 410 2.95 -25.88 -16.75
C MET A 410 1.90 -26.66 -17.55
N LEU A 411 1.06 -25.97 -18.35
CA LEU A 411 0.05 -26.59 -19.21
C LEU A 411 0.65 -27.17 -20.49
#